data_c8761702af225b970e323092cdf4d860
#
_entry.id   c8761702af225b970e323092cdf4d860
#
_cell.length_a   1.000
_cell.length_b   1.000
_cell.length_c   1.000
_cell.angle_alpha   90.00
_cell.angle_beta   90.00
_cell.angle_gamma   90.00
#
_symmetry.space_group_name_H-M   'P 1'
#
loop_
_entity.id
_entity.type
_entity.pdbx_description
1 polymer ?
#
loop_
_entity_poly.entity_id
_entity_poly.type
_entity_poly.pdbx_seq_one_letter_code
_entity_poly.pdbx_strand_id
1 'polypeptide(L)'
;IKKTKNLHKVILASSFIGRDVTLSDGCCFHDKAILFGKISVGRYTSINGPGTRIFGAKYGVNIGSFCSIASNVIIQEHNHNMKTVSTCDVVGHVLGIKNDNIAVSKGEIVIEDDVWIGSNSVILSGVKIGRGAVIGAGSIVTKNVPKYAIVAGNPAKVIKMRFNDEEISKLETLK
;
A
#
# COMPACT_ATOMS: atom_id res chain seq x y z
N ILE A 1 -0.55 -10.96 -16.63
CA ILE A 1 -1.89 -10.77 -16.07
C ILE A 1 -2.64 -12.08 -16.23
N LYS A 2 -2.93 -12.79 -15.14
CA LYS A 2 -3.82 -13.96 -15.18
C LYS A 2 -5.24 -13.45 -15.48
N LYS A 3 -5.75 -13.72 -16.67
CA LYS A 3 -7.15 -13.44 -17.03
C LYS A 3 -8.07 -14.35 -16.22
N THR A 4 -8.80 -13.79 -15.29
CA THR A 4 -9.96 -14.42 -14.68
C THR A 4 -11.19 -14.15 -15.56
N LYS A 5 -12.04 -15.17 -15.75
CA LYS A 5 -13.25 -15.09 -16.62
C LYS A 5 -14.32 -14.21 -15.93
N ASN A 6 -14.97 -13.34 -16.70
CA ASN A 6 -16.11 -12.47 -16.32
C ASN A 6 -15.78 -11.29 -15.40
N LEU A 7 -14.82 -10.47 -15.80
CA LEU A 7 -14.41 -9.29 -15.04
C LEU A 7 -15.15 -8.03 -15.48
N HIS A 8 -15.68 -7.28 -14.55
CA HIS A 8 -15.86 -5.85 -14.75
C HIS A 8 -14.50 -5.28 -15.14
N LYS A 9 -14.47 -4.54 -16.23
CA LYS A 9 -13.24 -4.11 -16.92
C LYS A 9 -12.27 -3.42 -15.98
N VAL A 10 -11.04 -3.96 -15.84
CA VAL A 10 -9.94 -3.26 -15.18
C VAL A 10 -9.41 -2.17 -16.12
N ILE A 11 -9.31 -0.93 -15.62
CA ILE A 11 -8.79 0.21 -16.37
C ILE A 11 -7.35 0.48 -15.91
N LEU A 12 -6.37 0.41 -16.79
CA LEU A 12 -4.94 0.50 -16.45
C LEU A 12 -4.23 1.79 -16.88
N ALA A 13 -4.87 2.75 -17.46
CA ALA A 13 -4.36 4.10 -17.82
C ALA A 13 -2.80 4.21 -17.91
N SER A 14 -2.15 3.42 -18.75
CA SER A 14 -0.68 3.38 -18.97
C SER A 14 0.16 3.01 -17.71
N SER A 15 -0.43 2.38 -16.70
CA SER A 15 0.28 1.95 -15.49
C SER A 15 1.19 0.76 -15.75
N PHE A 16 2.30 0.67 -15.00
CA PHE A 16 3.17 -0.50 -15.00
C PHE A 16 2.71 -1.49 -13.93
N ILE A 17 2.32 -2.68 -14.34
CA ILE A 17 1.85 -3.75 -13.45
C ILE A 17 2.81 -4.94 -13.58
N GLY A 18 3.55 -5.21 -12.51
CA GLY A 18 4.51 -6.33 -12.43
C GLY A 18 3.86 -7.71 -12.54
N ARG A 19 4.66 -8.75 -12.74
CA ARG A 19 4.17 -10.13 -12.94
C ARG A 19 3.45 -10.72 -11.72
N ASP A 20 3.93 -10.36 -10.53
CA ASP A 20 3.44 -10.92 -9.25
C ASP A 20 2.34 -10.06 -8.63
N VAL A 21 1.75 -9.15 -9.43
CA VAL A 21 0.62 -8.31 -9.05
C VAL A 21 -0.68 -9.01 -9.44
N THR A 22 -1.58 -9.16 -8.49
CA THR A 22 -2.94 -9.66 -8.71
C THR A 22 -3.94 -8.53 -8.54
N LEU A 23 -4.77 -8.30 -9.55
CA LEU A 23 -5.85 -7.31 -9.52
C LEU A 23 -7.19 -8.03 -9.55
N SER A 24 -8.08 -7.65 -8.64
CA SER A 24 -9.47 -8.10 -8.64
C SER A 24 -10.33 -7.25 -9.59
N ASP A 25 -11.61 -7.62 -9.69
CA ASP A 25 -12.58 -7.00 -10.58
C ASP A 25 -12.78 -5.51 -10.32
N GLY A 26 -12.94 -4.73 -11.38
CA GLY A 26 -13.30 -3.32 -11.30
C GLY A 26 -12.21 -2.39 -10.76
N CYS A 27 -10.96 -2.88 -10.59
CA CYS A 27 -9.85 -2.00 -10.24
C CYS A 27 -9.65 -0.93 -11.31
N CYS A 28 -9.43 0.32 -10.89
CA CYS A 28 -9.29 1.45 -11.79
C CYS A 28 -8.00 2.23 -11.50
N PHE A 29 -7.22 2.46 -12.56
CA PHE A 29 -6.02 3.29 -12.53
C PHE A 29 -6.28 4.50 -13.42
N HIS A 30 -6.30 5.70 -12.85
CA HIS A 30 -6.66 6.91 -13.60
C HIS A 30 -5.48 7.58 -14.31
N ASP A 31 -4.25 7.25 -13.94
CA ASP A 31 -3.01 7.70 -14.58
C ASP A 31 -1.89 6.73 -14.24
N LYS A 32 -0.65 7.01 -14.69
CA LYS A 32 0.53 6.14 -14.52
C LYS A 32 0.81 5.86 -13.05
N ALA A 33 0.54 4.64 -12.61
CA ALA A 33 1.02 4.09 -11.35
C ALA A 33 2.01 2.94 -11.62
N ILE A 34 2.88 2.65 -10.66
CA ILE A 34 3.85 1.56 -10.73
C ILE A 34 3.58 0.59 -9.59
N LEU A 35 3.22 -0.64 -9.92
CA LEU A 35 3.05 -1.73 -8.97
C LEU A 35 4.07 -2.82 -9.30
N PHE A 36 4.99 -3.08 -8.39
CA PHE A 36 6.06 -4.04 -8.60
C PHE A 36 6.25 -4.99 -7.41
N GLY A 37 6.42 -6.29 -7.72
CA GLY A 37 6.59 -7.35 -6.73
C GLY A 37 5.27 -7.95 -6.27
N LYS A 38 5.27 -8.60 -5.11
CA LYS A 38 4.12 -9.35 -4.56
C LYS A 38 3.04 -8.39 -4.04
N ILE A 39 2.02 -8.16 -4.83
CA ILE A 39 0.93 -7.22 -4.51
C ILE A 39 -0.42 -7.85 -4.87
N SER A 40 -1.39 -7.72 -3.97
CA SER A 40 -2.80 -8.01 -4.26
C SER A 40 -3.66 -6.76 -4.09
N VAL A 41 -4.61 -6.55 -4.99
CA VAL A 41 -5.55 -5.42 -4.96
C VAL A 41 -6.98 -5.95 -5.05
N GLY A 42 -7.78 -5.61 -4.06
CA GLY A 42 -9.18 -5.99 -3.93
C GLY A 42 -10.10 -5.26 -4.92
N ARG A 43 -11.34 -5.71 -5.00
CA ARG A 43 -12.34 -5.25 -5.97
C ARG A 43 -12.62 -3.76 -5.87
N TYR A 44 -12.85 -3.12 -7.01
CA TYR A 44 -13.28 -1.72 -7.11
C TYR A 44 -12.35 -0.72 -6.41
N THR A 45 -11.09 -1.09 -6.21
CA THR A 45 -10.07 -0.18 -5.68
C THR A 45 -9.56 0.71 -6.78
N SER A 46 -9.50 2.02 -6.49
CA SER A 46 -9.01 3.06 -7.38
C SER A 46 -7.60 3.50 -6.95
N ILE A 47 -6.67 3.52 -7.89
CA ILE A 47 -5.28 3.96 -7.67
C ILE A 47 -4.95 5.04 -8.69
N ASN A 48 -4.68 6.24 -8.20
CA ASN A 48 -4.37 7.39 -9.04
C ASN A 48 -2.86 7.59 -9.19
N GLY A 49 -2.44 7.85 -10.41
CA GLY A 49 -1.15 8.46 -10.74
C GLY A 49 -1.29 9.99 -10.90
N PRO A 50 -0.26 10.66 -11.44
CA PRO A 50 1.08 10.13 -11.58
C PRO A 50 1.82 9.96 -10.24
N GLY A 51 2.94 9.25 -10.27
CA GLY A 51 3.88 9.18 -9.15
C GLY A 51 3.54 8.17 -8.07
N THR A 52 2.36 7.54 -8.09
CA THR A 52 2.03 6.47 -7.14
C THR A 52 2.84 5.22 -7.45
N ARG A 53 3.55 4.72 -6.41
CA ARG A 53 4.44 3.57 -6.48
C ARG A 53 4.18 2.62 -5.32
N ILE A 54 3.95 1.34 -5.65
CA ILE A 54 3.68 0.30 -4.67
C ILE A 54 4.71 -0.82 -4.89
N PHE A 55 5.53 -1.08 -3.88
CA PHE A 55 6.60 -2.06 -3.92
C PHE A 55 6.39 -3.14 -2.86
N GLY A 56 6.06 -4.33 -3.31
CA GLY A 56 5.96 -5.53 -2.48
C GLY A 56 7.18 -6.42 -2.73
N ALA A 57 8.01 -6.62 -1.70
CA ALA A 57 9.20 -7.45 -1.79
C ALA A 57 8.95 -8.85 -1.17
N LYS A 58 9.57 -9.14 -0.03
CA LYS A 58 9.55 -10.47 0.59
C LYS A 58 8.17 -10.87 1.12
N TYR A 59 7.51 -9.96 1.84
CA TYR A 59 6.23 -10.24 2.48
C TYR A 59 5.05 -9.75 1.64
N GLY A 60 5.26 -8.66 0.91
CA GLY A 60 4.29 -8.12 -0.04
C GLY A 60 3.40 -7.01 0.51
N VAL A 61 2.45 -6.60 -0.34
CA VAL A 61 1.44 -5.58 -0.04
C VAL A 61 0.06 -6.13 -0.38
N ASN A 62 -0.84 -6.10 0.59
CA ASN A 62 -2.21 -6.52 0.41
C ASN A 62 -3.14 -5.31 0.56
N ILE A 63 -3.87 -4.98 -0.50
CA ILE A 63 -4.82 -3.86 -0.54
C ILE A 63 -6.22 -4.44 -0.70
N GLY A 64 -7.10 -4.07 0.19
CA GLY A 64 -8.50 -4.49 0.22
C GLY A 64 -9.33 -3.91 -0.92
N SER A 65 -10.62 -4.10 -0.81
CA SER A 65 -11.62 -3.65 -1.78
C SER A 65 -12.09 -2.23 -1.48
N PHE A 66 -12.58 -1.52 -2.52
CA PHE A 66 -13.18 -0.18 -2.39
C PHE A 66 -12.24 0.89 -1.84
N CYS A 67 -10.93 0.67 -1.89
CA CYS A 67 -9.95 1.66 -1.47
C CYS A 67 -9.81 2.78 -2.51
N SER A 68 -9.46 3.97 -2.02
CA SER A 68 -9.14 5.14 -2.85
C SER A 68 -7.72 5.60 -2.54
N ILE A 69 -6.80 5.41 -3.48
CA ILE A 69 -5.39 5.79 -3.33
C ILE A 69 -5.12 6.96 -4.28
N ALA A 70 -4.75 8.10 -3.71
CA ALA A 70 -4.49 9.33 -4.47
C ALA A 70 -3.13 9.29 -5.18
N SER A 71 -2.80 10.37 -5.91
CA SER A 71 -1.53 10.52 -6.63
C SER A 71 -0.33 10.70 -5.70
N ASN A 72 0.87 10.34 -6.18
CA ASN A 72 2.15 10.46 -5.46
C ASN A 72 2.20 9.70 -4.13
N VAL A 73 1.44 8.62 -3.99
CA VAL A 73 1.48 7.75 -2.80
C VAL A 73 2.60 6.73 -2.97
N ILE A 74 3.41 6.56 -1.93
CA ILE A 74 4.46 5.54 -1.85
C ILE A 74 4.05 4.48 -0.82
N ILE A 75 3.96 3.23 -1.24
CA ILE A 75 3.75 2.08 -0.36
C ILE A 75 4.96 1.17 -0.52
N GLN A 76 5.78 1.07 0.53
CA GLN A 76 7.09 0.44 0.43
C GLN A 76 7.30 -0.59 1.55
N GLU A 77 7.33 -1.87 1.18
CA GLU A 77 7.44 -2.97 2.13
C GLU A 77 8.87 -3.20 2.62
N HIS A 78 9.90 -2.68 2.00
CA HIS A 78 11.28 -2.88 2.40
C HIS A 78 12.08 -1.58 2.47
N ASN A 79 13.17 -1.60 3.25
CA ASN A 79 14.11 -0.49 3.43
C ASN A 79 15.54 -1.03 3.40
N HIS A 80 16.53 -0.14 3.32
CA HIS A 80 17.93 -0.53 3.46
C HIS A 80 18.24 -1.02 4.89
N ASN A 81 19.14 -1.99 4.98
CA ASN A 81 19.65 -2.45 6.27
C ASN A 81 20.68 -1.42 6.81
N MET A 82 20.33 -0.74 7.89
CA MET A 82 21.19 0.25 8.53
C MET A 82 22.23 -0.37 9.49
N LYS A 83 22.22 -1.68 9.69
CA LYS A 83 23.16 -2.40 10.58
C LYS A 83 24.37 -2.93 9.85
N THR A 84 24.46 -2.77 8.55
CA THR A 84 25.62 -3.09 7.73
C THR A 84 26.63 -1.97 7.75
N VAL A 85 27.92 -2.25 7.52
CA VAL A 85 29.01 -1.26 7.46
C VAL A 85 28.73 -0.20 6.38
N SER A 86 28.13 -0.60 5.27
CA SER A 86 27.68 0.31 4.20
C SER A 86 26.20 0.10 3.95
N THR A 87 25.44 1.18 3.75
CA THR A 87 24.06 1.14 3.28
C THR A 87 23.96 0.81 1.79
N CYS A 88 25.06 0.93 1.05
CA CYS A 88 25.17 0.46 -0.33
C CYS A 88 25.37 -1.05 -0.36
N ASP A 89 24.80 -1.71 -1.35
CA ASP A 89 25.05 -3.13 -1.61
C ASP A 89 26.43 -3.33 -2.27
N VAL A 90 27.51 -3.05 -1.52
CA VAL A 90 28.88 -3.22 -1.99
C VAL A 90 29.15 -4.68 -2.36
N VAL A 91 28.62 -5.63 -1.59
CA VAL A 91 28.80 -7.07 -1.82
C VAL A 91 28.16 -7.49 -3.15
N GLY A 92 26.91 -7.06 -3.40
CA GLY A 92 26.21 -7.35 -4.65
C GLY A 92 26.78 -6.60 -5.84
N HIS A 93 26.92 -5.28 -5.73
CA HIS A 93 27.27 -4.42 -6.87
C HIS A 93 28.76 -4.49 -7.24
N VAL A 94 29.66 -4.62 -6.25
CA VAL A 94 31.11 -4.60 -6.50
C VAL A 94 31.69 -5.99 -6.64
N LEU A 95 31.27 -6.92 -5.77
CA LEU A 95 31.82 -8.28 -5.76
C LEU A 95 30.98 -9.29 -6.55
N GLY A 96 29.80 -8.89 -7.04
CA GLY A 96 28.90 -9.78 -7.77
C GLY A 96 28.31 -10.92 -6.95
N ILE A 97 28.38 -10.84 -5.62
CA ILE A 97 27.91 -11.88 -4.70
C ILE A 97 26.49 -11.51 -4.22
N LYS A 98 25.54 -12.44 -4.35
CA LYS A 98 24.18 -12.24 -3.87
C LYS A 98 24.18 -11.90 -2.37
N ASN A 99 23.57 -10.78 -2.02
CA ASN A 99 23.48 -10.27 -0.67
C ASN A 99 22.01 -10.14 -0.21
N ASP A 100 21.54 -11.14 0.51
CA ASP A 100 20.16 -11.17 1.03
C ASP A 100 19.95 -10.24 2.25
N ASN A 101 21.02 -9.63 2.78
CA ASN A 101 20.98 -8.76 3.96
C ASN A 101 20.90 -7.26 3.64
N ILE A 102 20.87 -6.87 2.36
CA ILE A 102 20.84 -5.46 1.97
C ILE A 102 19.51 -4.77 2.27
N ALA A 103 18.44 -5.52 2.19
CA ALA A 103 17.09 -5.01 2.43
C ALA A 103 16.47 -5.66 3.68
N VAL A 104 15.80 -4.86 4.47
CA VAL A 104 15.04 -5.28 5.65
C VAL A 104 13.59 -4.89 5.52
N SER A 105 12.72 -5.74 6.04
CA SER A 105 11.30 -5.49 6.14
C SER A 105 10.78 -5.82 7.53
N LYS A 106 9.80 -5.04 8.00
CA LYS A 106 9.07 -5.31 9.24
C LYS A 106 7.88 -6.25 9.02
N GLY A 107 7.63 -6.66 7.78
CA GLY A 107 6.53 -7.54 7.40
C GLY A 107 5.66 -6.95 6.31
N GLU A 108 4.58 -7.69 6.00
CA GLU A 108 3.57 -7.30 5.02
C GLU A 108 2.94 -5.95 5.34
N ILE A 109 2.62 -5.20 4.30
CA ILE A 109 1.73 -4.04 4.43
C ILE A 109 0.30 -4.51 4.12
N VAL A 110 -0.61 -4.30 5.07
CA VAL A 110 -2.02 -4.65 4.92
C VAL A 110 -2.87 -3.38 4.95
N ILE A 111 -3.59 -3.12 3.88
CA ILE A 111 -4.60 -2.06 3.79
C ILE A 111 -5.94 -2.75 3.67
N GLU A 112 -6.78 -2.63 4.70
CA GLU A 112 -8.11 -3.25 4.71
C GLU A 112 -9.07 -2.50 3.76
N ASP A 113 -10.34 -2.93 3.71
CA ASP A 113 -11.34 -2.37 2.79
C ASP A 113 -11.70 -0.91 3.11
N ASP A 114 -12.20 -0.17 2.12
CA ASP A 114 -12.73 1.20 2.24
C ASP A 114 -11.71 2.20 2.83
N VAL A 115 -10.42 2.02 2.58
CA VAL A 115 -9.38 2.96 3.03
C VAL A 115 -9.18 4.07 2.01
N TRP A 116 -9.09 5.31 2.49
CA TRP A 116 -8.66 6.44 1.68
C TRP A 116 -7.25 6.89 2.06
N ILE A 117 -6.35 6.95 1.05
CA ILE A 117 -4.98 7.45 1.21
C ILE A 117 -4.83 8.74 0.41
N GLY A 118 -4.62 9.85 1.12
CA GLY A 118 -4.39 11.17 0.54
C GLY A 118 -3.06 11.29 -0.19
N SER A 119 -2.97 12.23 -1.11
CA SER A 119 -1.79 12.45 -1.98
C SER A 119 -0.51 12.72 -1.16
N ASN A 120 0.63 12.35 -1.75
CA ASN A 120 1.96 12.53 -1.16
C ASN A 120 2.19 11.79 0.16
N SER A 121 1.40 10.77 0.45
CA SER A 121 1.55 9.95 1.66
C SER A 121 2.54 8.80 1.43
N VAL A 122 3.21 8.39 2.52
CA VAL A 122 4.14 7.26 2.53
C VAL A 122 3.69 6.23 3.56
N ILE A 123 3.55 4.99 3.14
CA ILE A 123 3.21 3.85 4.00
C ILE A 123 4.44 2.94 4.10
N LEU A 124 4.93 2.73 5.32
CA LEU A 124 6.14 1.95 5.58
C LEU A 124 5.83 0.48 5.90
N SER A 125 6.88 -0.35 5.83
CA SER A 125 6.79 -1.81 6.00
C SER A 125 6.17 -2.24 7.34
N GLY A 126 5.40 -3.32 7.30
CA GLY A 126 4.76 -3.93 8.47
C GLY A 126 3.56 -3.16 9.02
N VAL A 127 3.10 -2.12 8.31
CA VAL A 127 1.94 -1.33 8.74
C VAL A 127 0.65 -2.03 8.32
N LYS A 128 -0.31 -2.08 9.26
CA LYS A 128 -1.69 -2.44 9.01
C LYS A 128 -2.58 -1.20 9.11
N ILE A 129 -3.34 -0.90 8.04
CA ILE A 129 -4.34 0.17 7.99
C ILE A 129 -5.72 -0.48 8.06
N GLY A 130 -6.45 -0.20 9.13
CA GLY A 130 -7.76 -0.77 9.40
C GLY A 130 -8.84 -0.25 8.47
N ARG A 131 -9.90 -1.06 8.28
CA ARG A 131 -11.06 -0.77 7.45
C ARG A 131 -11.58 0.64 7.66
N GLY A 132 -11.91 1.31 6.56
CA GLY A 132 -12.52 2.62 6.59
C GLY A 132 -11.62 3.74 7.12
N ALA A 133 -10.33 3.49 7.33
CA ALA A 133 -9.40 4.53 7.80
C ALA A 133 -9.12 5.56 6.69
N VAL A 134 -8.72 6.76 7.11
CA VAL A 134 -8.32 7.86 6.23
C VAL A 134 -6.91 8.29 6.58
N ILE A 135 -6.05 8.31 5.60
CA ILE A 135 -4.69 8.86 5.69
C ILE A 135 -4.69 10.25 5.06
N GLY A 136 -4.50 11.29 5.87
CA GLY A 136 -4.40 12.67 5.39
C GLY A 136 -3.22 12.85 4.43
N ALA A 137 -3.36 13.76 3.46
CA ALA A 137 -2.32 14.04 2.48
C ALA A 137 -0.99 14.43 3.14
N GLY A 138 0.14 14.03 2.54
CA GLY A 138 1.49 14.31 3.05
C GLY A 138 1.88 13.54 4.32
N SER A 139 1.13 12.51 4.70
CA SER A 139 1.39 11.75 5.93
C SER A 139 2.42 10.66 5.74
N ILE A 140 3.23 10.40 6.79
CA ILE A 140 4.15 9.26 6.84
C ILE A 140 3.66 8.26 7.90
N VAL A 141 3.10 7.16 7.43
CA VAL A 141 2.49 6.13 8.29
C VAL A 141 3.56 5.11 8.68
N THR A 142 3.93 5.12 9.95
CA THR A 142 5.00 4.28 10.52
C THR A 142 4.50 3.24 11.52
N LYS A 143 3.21 3.29 11.88
CA LYS A 143 2.52 2.41 12.84
C LYS A 143 1.14 2.03 12.32
N ASN A 144 0.57 0.98 12.90
CA ASN A 144 -0.79 0.55 12.56
C ASN A 144 -1.82 1.66 12.78
N VAL A 145 -2.80 1.72 11.89
CA VAL A 145 -3.90 2.68 11.93
C VAL A 145 -5.17 1.95 12.33
N PRO A 146 -5.88 2.39 13.37
CA PRO A 146 -7.14 1.77 13.76
C PRO A 146 -8.21 1.87 12.66
N LYS A 147 -9.17 0.94 12.65
CA LYS A 147 -10.35 1.02 11.80
C LYS A 147 -11.06 2.37 11.98
N TYR A 148 -11.52 2.95 10.89
CA TYR A 148 -12.28 4.21 10.86
C TYR A 148 -11.56 5.42 11.47
N ALA A 149 -10.26 5.32 11.75
CA ALA A 149 -9.48 6.46 12.23
C ALA A 149 -9.08 7.38 11.07
N ILE A 150 -9.02 8.67 11.33
CA ILE A 150 -8.39 9.68 10.49
C ILE A 150 -7.02 9.97 11.11
N VAL A 151 -5.95 9.73 10.33
CA VAL A 151 -4.58 10.00 10.75
C VAL A 151 -3.92 11.00 9.82
N ALA A 152 -3.02 11.83 10.35
CA ALA A 152 -2.22 12.75 9.54
C ALA A 152 -0.89 13.09 10.20
N GLY A 153 0.05 13.62 9.40
CA GLY A 153 1.34 14.17 9.84
C GLY A 153 2.53 13.24 9.60
N ASN A 154 3.70 13.68 10.08
CA ASN A 154 4.98 12.96 9.99
C ASN A 154 5.66 12.92 11.37
N PRO A 155 5.71 11.78 12.07
CA PRO A 155 4.96 10.56 11.77
C PRO A 155 3.44 10.77 11.96
N ALA A 156 2.64 10.01 11.19
CA ALA A 156 1.19 10.08 11.26
C ALA A 156 0.66 9.69 12.65
N LYS A 157 -0.28 10.50 13.16
CA LYS A 157 -0.97 10.28 14.43
C LYS A 157 -2.48 10.34 14.22
N VAL A 158 -3.24 9.66 15.08
CA VAL A 158 -4.70 9.73 15.08
C VAL A 158 -5.14 11.15 15.39
N ILE A 159 -5.93 11.75 14.51
CA ILE A 159 -6.54 13.06 14.67
C ILE A 159 -7.92 12.92 15.31
N LYS A 160 -8.74 12.00 14.77
CA LYS A 160 -10.08 11.68 15.26
C LYS A 160 -10.58 10.37 14.65
N MET A 161 -11.70 9.88 15.13
CA MET A 161 -12.48 8.82 14.48
C MET A 161 -13.44 9.43 13.46
N ARG A 162 -13.78 8.68 12.40
CA ARG A 162 -14.80 9.06 11.37
C ARG A 162 -16.21 9.04 11.99
N PHE A 163 -16.45 8.09 12.87
CA PHE A 163 -17.75 7.73 13.42
C PHE A 163 -17.65 7.58 14.93
N ASN A 164 -18.78 7.67 15.63
CA ASN A 164 -18.88 7.33 17.05
C ASN A 164 -18.92 5.81 17.25
N ASP A 165 -18.81 5.35 18.50
CA ASP A 165 -18.73 3.92 18.84
C ASP A 165 -19.98 3.13 18.44
N GLU A 166 -21.17 3.76 18.53
CA GLU A 166 -22.44 3.13 18.12
C GLU A 166 -22.49 2.90 16.61
N GLU A 167 -22.08 3.90 15.82
CA GLU A 167 -21.98 3.82 14.37
C GLU A 167 -20.95 2.77 13.93
N ILE A 168 -19.77 2.74 14.58
CA ILE A 168 -18.74 1.74 14.32
C ILE A 168 -19.29 0.34 14.60
N SER A 169 -19.97 0.15 15.74
CA SER A 169 -20.57 -1.15 16.09
C SER A 169 -21.55 -1.62 15.03
N LYS A 170 -22.41 -0.74 14.51
CA LYS A 170 -23.35 -1.04 13.43
C LYS A 170 -22.61 -1.39 12.13
N LEU A 171 -21.58 -0.63 11.75
CA LEU A 171 -20.79 -0.90 10.54
C LEU A 171 -20.06 -2.24 10.58
N GLU A 172 -19.58 -2.67 11.74
CA GLU A 172 -18.90 -3.97 11.90
C GLU A 172 -19.89 -5.17 11.81
N THR A 173 -21.20 -4.96 11.91
CA THR A 173 -22.20 -6.01 11.66
C THR A 173 -22.54 -6.19 10.18
N LEU A 174 -22.25 -5.19 9.35
CA LEU A 174 -22.42 -5.26 7.89
C LEU A 174 -21.25 -6.05 7.29
N LYS A 175 -21.51 -7.31 6.87
CA LYS A 175 -20.52 -8.18 6.23
C LYS A 175 -20.61 -8.13 4.71
#